data_cc4de12980f6534e2f743636a80b7c1c
#
_entry.id   cc4de12980f6534e2f743636a80b7c1c
#
_cell.length_a   1.000
_cell.length_b   1.000
_cell.length_c   1.000
_cell.angle_alpha   90.00
_cell.angle_beta   90.00
_cell.angle_gamma   90.00
#
_symmetry.space_group_name_H-M   'P 1'
#
loop_
_entity.id
_entity.type
_entity.pdbx_description
1 polymer ?
#
loop_
_entity_poly.entity_id
_entity_poly.type
_entity_poly.pdbx_seq_one_letter_code
_entity_poly.pdbx_strand_id
1 'polypeptide(L)'
;YWLDKRMAKGTGSMIRALLFATIFMILFLASILILFGASDECSPLHAIWDSFATAINAEIPSSSDGSLLFVFINGIAAIIGLFFTSILIGIITTGIETKLQTLRNGNAEVLENDHTVILGWNDTTFAILAEIMESNLNRKMRTVVVLDDACEKAEMDDQVRTFIAEKDKERERIAKKKHEVFIPYAKHTQILCRYGTTAHYSNLENCNIQNCKSIIVNEDDDDETIKVILACSGIINDLRMSGVKGKKLPYITAVIHDKKNMNAARLAGGKDLEVICYPELMSRIMANSSRTAGLSHVFTTLFNYEGSDIYYVDKSEIKLSGKRVIASDGSRKHINDLTLYELNQYLTNATIIGGSRGKINNKVEQGRLNDNRWEEMESCLLPTMKSKLVKDVDHFYVLQMDDNPIEVTKNKCTISCKEVKEKNFSPHTRPDAIIGVSTLLIQVLKELETFLREDTLVYILEIQEKLDTYLADEDIQEEIQKITNVCLEWIPLDIDCYNSLYEFMSAPEHREIRSAIILSDNLFVDENLSKQEQKEVADSLTISRLLSLRKIQADLMPELFITCEMNYDENKNLAERTGAEDYIVGSNVAASVMTQISQVRELHRIFYEI
;
A
#
# COMPACT_ATOMS: atom_id res chain seq x y z
N TYR A 1 14.44 -40.62 26.84
CA TYR A 1 14.67 -39.30 27.49
C TYR A 1 15.96 -38.61 27.05
N TRP A 2 17.12 -39.34 27.02
CA TRP A 2 18.41 -38.73 26.58
C TRP A 2 18.41 -38.41 25.07
N LEU A 3 17.87 -39.30 24.23
CA LEU A 3 17.70 -39.11 22.78
C LEU A 3 16.74 -37.93 22.50
N ASP A 4 15.58 -37.91 23.17
CA ASP A 4 14.58 -36.84 23.01
C ASP A 4 15.16 -35.46 23.33
N LYS A 5 15.93 -35.36 24.42
CA LYS A 5 16.59 -34.12 24.83
C LYS A 5 17.67 -33.66 23.84
N ARG A 6 18.27 -34.61 23.08
CA ARG A 6 19.26 -34.30 22.03
C ARG A 6 18.59 -33.94 20.73
N MET A 7 17.50 -34.61 20.37
CA MET A 7 16.67 -34.27 19.22
C MET A 7 16.07 -32.87 19.34
N ALA A 8 15.61 -32.49 20.52
CA ALA A 8 15.09 -31.15 20.81
C ALA A 8 16.13 -30.01 20.67
N LYS A 9 17.43 -30.34 20.65
CA LYS A 9 18.51 -29.34 20.49
C LYS A 9 18.91 -29.06 19.04
N GLY A 10 18.18 -29.62 18.07
CA GLY A 10 18.37 -29.39 16.63
C GLY A 10 19.39 -30.31 15.96
N THR A 11 19.43 -30.23 14.63
CA THR A 11 20.21 -31.11 13.74
C THR A 11 21.70 -31.15 14.06
N GLY A 12 22.33 -30.03 14.44
CA GLY A 12 23.74 -29.98 14.84
C GLY A 12 24.05 -30.79 16.10
N SER A 13 23.09 -30.98 17.01
CA SER A 13 23.26 -31.85 18.20
C SER A 13 23.17 -33.33 17.81
N MET A 14 22.32 -33.66 16.84
CA MET A 14 22.17 -35.01 16.32
C MET A 14 23.40 -35.47 15.57
N ILE A 15 23.99 -34.61 14.70
CA ILE A 15 25.24 -34.88 13.98
C ILE A 15 26.37 -35.15 14.95
N ARG A 16 26.54 -34.33 15.99
CA ARG A 16 27.56 -34.54 17.03
C ARG A 16 27.35 -35.84 17.77
N ALA A 17 26.11 -36.19 18.15
CA ALA A 17 25.83 -37.44 18.83
C ALA A 17 26.12 -38.67 17.94
N LEU A 18 25.79 -38.59 16.65
CA LEU A 18 26.10 -39.63 15.67
C LEU A 18 27.60 -39.80 15.48
N LEU A 19 28.36 -38.70 15.36
CA LEU A 19 29.82 -38.71 15.24
C LEU A 19 30.47 -39.37 16.47
N PHE A 20 30.02 -39.06 17.69
CA PHE A 20 30.52 -39.74 18.89
C PHE A 20 30.16 -41.22 18.89
N ALA A 21 28.97 -41.61 18.48
CA ALA A 21 28.58 -43.03 18.37
C ALA A 21 29.39 -43.77 17.32
N THR A 22 29.69 -43.14 16.19
CA THR A 22 30.55 -43.72 15.13
C THR A 22 31.99 -43.92 15.62
N ILE A 23 32.57 -42.92 16.27
CA ILE A 23 33.93 -43.02 16.84
C ILE A 23 33.99 -44.14 17.91
N PHE A 24 32.99 -44.17 18.80
CA PHE A 24 32.91 -45.20 19.83
C PHE A 24 32.81 -46.60 19.21
N MET A 25 32.01 -46.75 18.16
CA MET A 25 31.85 -48.02 17.44
C MET A 25 33.14 -48.50 16.76
N ILE A 26 33.84 -47.55 16.07
CA ILE A 26 35.14 -47.88 15.42
C ILE A 26 36.16 -48.32 16.46
N LEU A 27 36.29 -47.62 17.59
CA LEU A 27 37.19 -48.03 18.68
C LEU A 27 36.83 -49.34 19.31
N PHE A 28 35.54 -49.62 19.44
CA PHE A 28 35.03 -50.90 19.98
C PHE A 28 35.36 -52.06 19.04
N LEU A 29 35.12 -51.94 17.74
CA LEU A 29 35.47 -52.94 16.73
C LEU A 29 36.98 -53.17 16.63
N ALA A 30 37.78 -52.07 16.61
CA ALA A 30 39.24 -52.17 16.66
C ALA A 30 39.71 -52.93 17.92
N SER A 31 39.09 -52.68 19.09
CA SER A 31 39.41 -53.38 20.33
C SER A 31 39.15 -54.88 20.20
N ILE A 32 38.04 -55.29 19.57
CA ILE A 32 37.72 -56.70 19.31
C ILE A 32 38.75 -57.35 18.39
N LEU A 33 39.14 -56.67 17.28
CA LEU A 33 40.17 -57.17 16.35
C LEU A 33 41.52 -57.38 17.04
N ILE A 34 41.92 -56.50 17.94
CA ILE A 34 43.17 -56.64 18.72
C ILE A 34 43.07 -57.79 19.72
N LEU A 35 41.94 -57.94 20.43
CA LEU A 35 41.72 -58.92 21.48
C LEU A 35 41.74 -60.34 20.93
N PHE A 36 41.25 -60.55 19.72
CA PHE A 36 41.19 -61.85 19.05
C PHE A 36 42.43 -62.11 18.15
N GLY A 37 43.42 -61.19 18.09
CA GLY A 37 44.62 -61.34 17.30
C GLY A 37 44.34 -61.50 15.79
N ALA A 38 43.28 -60.93 15.31
CA ALA A 38 42.81 -61.12 13.94
C ALA A 38 43.38 -60.07 12.94
N SER A 39 44.21 -59.11 13.39
CA SER A 39 44.86 -58.16 12.50
C SER A 39 46.25 -58.69 12.16
N ASP A 40 46.63 -58.65 10.89
CA ASP A 40 47.92 -59.22 10.38
C ASP A 40 49.18 -58.46 10.88
N GLU A 41 49.01 -57.20 11.31
CA GLU A 41 50.07 -56.45 12.00
C GLU A 41 49.60 -56.09 13.41
N CYS A 42 50.34 -56.54 14.44
CA CYS A 42 50.04 -56.28 15.86
C CYS A 42 50.10 -54.81 16.29
N SER A 43 49.79 -53.91 15.41
CA SER A 43 49.75 -52.47 15.70
C SER A 43 48.33 -52.00 15.96
N PRO A 44 48.05 -51.39 17.13
CA PRO A 44 46.69 -50.84 17.43
C PRO A 44 46.20 -49.78 16.43
N LEU A 45 47.12 -49.04 15.81
CA LEU A 45 46.81 -48.00 14.83
C LEU A 45 46.29 -48.59 13.51
N HIS A 46 46.86 -49.73 13.05
CA HIS A 46 46.35 -50.41 11.85
C HIS A 46 44.95 -50.98 12.07
N ALA A 47 44.69 -51.61 13.23
CA ALA A 47 43.35 -52.09 13.55
C ALA A 47 42.27 -50.99 13.62
N ILE A 48 42.62 -49.80 14.13
CA ILE A 48 41.74 -48.63 14.11
C ILE A 48 41.52 -48.15 12.68
N TRP A 49 42.60 -48.09 11.86
CA TRP A 49 42.50 -47.64 10.47
C TRP A 49 41.66 -48.57 9.61
N ASP A 50 41.83 -49.88 9.75
CA ASP A 50 41.07 -50.90 9.02
C ASP A 50 39.60 -50.86 9.39
N SER A 51 39.30 -50.74 10.68
CA SER A 51 37.91 -50.59 11.15
C SER A 51 37.27 -49.28 10.63
N PHE A 52 38.03 -48.19 10.57
CA PHE A 52 37.60 -46.90 10.02
C PHE A 52 37.38 -46.99 8.50
N ALA A 53 38.33 -47.55 7.76
CA ALA A 53 38.26 -47.71 6.31
C ALA A 53 37.08 -48.60 5.89
N THR A 54 36.89 -49.72 6.60
CA THR A 54 35.78 -50.64 6.35
C THR A 54 34.43 -50.04 6.68
N ALA A 55 34.34 -49.26 7.75
CA ALA A 55 33.10 -48.55 8.12
C ALA A 55 32.68 -47.46 7.13
N ILE A 56 33.65 -46.78 6.49
CA ILE A 56 33.36 -45.72 5.50
C ILE A 56 33.10 -46.29 4.11
N ASN A 57 33.94 -47.20 3.64
CA ASN A 57 33.84 -47.75 2.28
C ASN A 57 32.80 -48.85 2.15
N ALA A 58 32.32 -49.41 3.29
CA ALA A 58 31.39 -50.56 3.32
C ALA A 58 31.89 -51.75 2.48
N GLU A 59 33.19 -51.89 2.27
CA GLU A 59 33.78 -53.01 1.57
C GLU A 59 33.96 -54.18 2.55
N ILE A 60 33.43 -55.32 2.18
CA ILE A 60 33.62 -56.56 2.93
C ILE A 60 34.88 -57.22 2.43
N PRO A 61 35.93 -57.41 3.27
CA PRO A 61 37.16 -58.09 2.86
C PRO A 61 36.88 -59.47 2.29
N SER A 62 37.63 -59.85 1.26
CA SER A 62 37.50 -61.20 0.68
C SER A 62 38.07 -62.26 1.62
N SER A 63 37.65 -63.50 1.44
CA SER A 63 38.13 -64.64 2.25
C SER A 63 39.64 -64.93 2.08
N SER A 64 40.30 -64.25 1.12
CA SER A 64 41.72 -64.30 0.90
C SER A 64 42.55 -63.29 1.73
N ASP A 65 41.84 -62.35 2.39
CA ASP A 65 42.49 -61.17 3.03
C ASP A 65 42.77 -61.39 4.54
N GLY A 66 42.54 -62.58 5.09
CA GLY A 66 42.81 -62.89 6.50
C GLY A 66 42.03 -64.08 7.06
N SER A 67 42.03 -64.23 8.40
CA SER A 67 41.24 -65.29 9.06
C SER A 67 39.73 -65.10 8.86
N LEU A 68 38.96 -66.22 8.83
CA LEU A 68 37.50 -66.17 8.75
C LEU A 68 36.86 -65.27 9.81
N LEU A 69 37.47 -65.17 10.97
CA LEU A 69 37.06 -64.30 12.07
C LEU A 69 37.25 -62.82 11.74
N PHE A 70 38.37 -62.48 11.06
CA PHE A 70 38.65 -61.13 10.57
C PHE A 70 37.60 -60.67 9.54
N VAL A 71 37.31 -61.54 8.55
CA VAL A 71 36.32 -61.26 7.50
C VAL A 71 34.92 -61.08 8.12
N PHE A 72 34.56 -61.90 9.13
CA PHE A 72 33.26 -61.82 9.81
C PHE A 72 33.09 -60.52 10.62
N ILE A 73 34.14 -60.12 11.40
CA ILE A 73 34.10 -58.89 12.19
C ILE A 73 34.04 -57.64 11.28
N ASN A 74 34.85 -57.63 10.21
CA ASN A 74 34.82 -56.52 9.25
C ASN A 74 33.52 -56.51 8.42
N GLY A 75 32.94 -57.64 8.14
CA GLY A 75 31.60 -57.72 7.54
C GLY A 75 30.51 -57.03 8.40
N ILE A 76 30.56 -57.29 9.72
CA ILE A 76 29.69 -56.59 10.66
C ILE A 76 30.00 -55.11 10.70
N ALA A 77 31.28 -54.71 10.68
CA ALA A 77 31.73 -53.33 10.65
C ALA A 77 31.18 -52.60 9.41
N ALA A 78 31.26 -53.21 8.23
CA ALA A 78 30.75 -52.68 6.98
C ALA A 78 29.22 -52.43 7.02
N ILE A 79 28.45 -53.43 7.53
CA ILE A 79 26.99 -53.28 7.67
C ILE A 79 26.65 -52.15 8.63
N ILE A 80 27.33 -52.05 9.77
CA ILE A 80 27.08 -51.00 10.75
C ILE A 80 27.50 -49.63 10.16
N GLY A 81 28.62 -49.57 9.45
CA GLY A 81 29.10 -48.36 8.75
C GLY A 81 28.08 -47.86 7.73
N LEU A 82 27.55 -48.74 6.89
CA LEU A 82 26.48 -48.41 5.94
C LEU A 82 25.24 -47.82 6.63
N PHE A 83 24.86 -48.38 7.78
CA PHE A 83 23.74 -47.92 8.57
C PHE A 83 23.99 -46.50 9.11
N PHE A 84 25.15 -46.24 9.68
CA PHE A 84 25.57 -44.92 10.18
C PHE A 84 25.65 -43.85 9.08
N THR A 85 26.22 -44.23 7.93
CA THR A 85 26.32 -43.33 6.77
C THR A 85 24.94 -42.94 6.25
N SER A 86 24.01 -43.93 6.17
CA SER A 86 22.63 -43.69 5.75
C SER A 86 21.88 -42.77 6.72
N ILE A 87 22.06 -42.97 8.03
CA ILE A 87 21.48 -42.07 9.06
C ILE A 87 22.08 -40.65 8.93
N LEU A 88 23.39 -40.53 8.70
CA LEU A 88 24.03 -39.23 8.56
C LEU A 88 23.50 -38.46 7.35
N ILE A 89 23.35 -39.14 6.20
CA ILE A 89 22.77 -38.54 4.99
C ILE A 89 21.35 -38.09 5.28
N GLY A 90 20.51 -38.93 5.93
CA GLY A 90 19.14 -38.58 6.31
C GLY A 90 19.07 -37.32 7.19
N ILE A 91 19.91 -37.24 8.23
CA ILE A 91 19.95 -36.09 9.13
C ILE A 91 20.38 -34.81 8.39
N ILE A 92 21.39 -34.92 7.52
CA ILE A 92 21.87 -33.76 6.72
C ILE A 92 20.80 -33.32 5.75
N THR A 93 20.17 -34.25 5.03
CA THR A 93 19.09 -33.94 4.07
C THR A 93 17.92 -33.26 4.77
N THR A 94 17.42 -33.82 5.88
CA THR A 94 16.35 -33.20 6.66
C THR A 94 16.76 -31.81 7.20
N GLY A 95 18.02 -31.67 7.63
CA GLY A 95 18.53 -30.39 8.10
C GLY A 95 18.62 -29.33 7.00
N ILE A 96 18.99 -29.71 5.78
CA ILE A 96 19.00 -28.83 4.61
C ILE A 96 17.56 -28.48 4.20
N GLU A 97 16.66 -29.49 4.14
CA GLU A 97 15.26 -29.27 3.81
C GLU A 97 14.58 -28.31 4.79
N THR A 98 14.78 -28.50 6.10
CA THR A 98 14.23 -27.60 7.12
C THR A 98 14.78 -26.18 6.94
N LYS A 99 16.06 -26.03 6.64
CA LYS A 99 16.69 -24.73 6.43
C LYS A 99 16.23 -24.08 5.12
N LEU A 100 16.04 -24.87 4.06
CA LEU A 100 15.45 -24.41 2.80
C LEU A 100 13.98 -23.98 2.98
N GLN A 101 13.19 -24.74 3.74
CA GLN A 101 11.82 -24.35 4.09
C GLN A 101 11.80 -23.04 4.89
N THR A 102 12.68 -22.89 5.89
CA THR A 102 12.78 -21.64 6.67
C THR A 102 13.11 -20.44 5.78
N LEU A 103 14.00 -20.63 4.79
CA LEU A 103 14.33 -19.60 3.80
C LEU A 103 13.18 -19.37 2.81
N ARG A 104 12.50 -20.42 2.38
CA ARG A 104 11.32 -20.32 1.50
C ARG A 104 10.14 -19.62 2.19
N ASN A 105 9.94 -19.85 3.47
CA ASN A 105 8.91 -19.19 4.26
C ASN A 105 9.22 -17.72 4.58
N GLY A 106 10.37 -17.20 4.13
CA GLY A 106 10.67 -15.77 4.24
C GLY A 106 11.05 -15.28 5.64
N ASN A 107 11.43 -16.16 6.56
CA ASN A 107 11.85 -15.79 7.92
C ASN A 107 13.30 -15.24 7.97
N ALA A 108 13.89 -14.91 6.82
CA ALA A 108 15.20 -14.25 6.77
C ALA A 108 15.02 -12.75 7.03
N GLU A 109 15.89 -12.21 7.88
CA GLU A 109 15.95 -10.79 8.17
C GLU A 109 16.21 -9.96 6.89
N VAL A 110 15.50 -8.86 6.73
CA VAL A 110 15.71 -7.89 5.65
C VAL A 110 16.90 -7.01 6.04
N LEU A 111 17.91 -6.94 5.17
CA LEU A 111 19.14 -6.17 5.42
C LEU A 111 19.11 -4.77 4.81
N GLU A 112 18.15 -4.49 3.96
CA GLU A 112 17.96 -3.21 3.27
C GLU A 112 17.60 -2.10 4.25
N ASN A 113 18.01 -0.88 3.88
CA ASN A 113 17.68 0.33 4.63
C ASN A 113 16.93 1.31 3.72
N ASP A 114 16.17 2.21 4.32
CA ASP A 114 15.40 3.25 3.61
C ASP A 114 14.39 2.65 2.61
N HIS A 115 13.92 1.44 2.90
CA HIS A 115 12.90 0.71 2.14
C HIS A 115 11.49 1.05 2.65
N THR A 116 10.48 0.73 1.85
CA THR A 116 9.06 0.83 2.25
C THR A 116 8.57 -0.54 2.68
N VAL A 117 7.83 -0.61 3.78
CA VAL A 117 7.20 -1.84 4.26
C VAL A 117 5.69 -1.73 4.07
N ILE A 118 5.07 -2.74 3.47
CA ILE A 118 3.62 -2.88 3.33
C ILE A 118 3.20 -4.03 4.24
N LEU A 119 2.25 -3.77 5.12
CA LEU A 119 1.66 -4.73 6.05
C LEU A 119 0.21 -4.97 5.63
N GLY A 120 -0.09 -6.18 5.17
CA GLY A 120 -1.36 -6.58 4.61
C GLY A 120 -1.27 -7.02 3.14
N TRP A 121 -2.05 -8.05 2.79
CA TRP A 121 -2.11 -8.63 1.45
C TRP A 121 -3.56 -8.73 0.98
N ASN A 122 -3.96 -7.77 0.17
CA ASN A 122 -5.29 -7.68 -0.43
C ASN A 122 -5.21 -7.06 -1.83
N ASP A 123 -6.34 -6.84 -2.48
CA ASP A 123 -6.37 -6.29 -3.84
C ASP A 123 -5.72 -4.90 -3.93
N THR A 124 -5.88 -4.07 -2.88
CA THR A 124 -5.28 -2.74 -2.80
C THR A 124 -3.74 -2.79 -2.75
N THR A 125 -3.16 -3.91 -2.27
CA THR A 125 -1.70 -4.11 -2.24
C THR A 125 -1.08 -4.01 -3.64
N PHE A 126 -1.73 -4.56 -4.66
CA PHE A 126 -1.24 -4.48 -6.03
C PHE A 126 -1.32 -3.06 -6.60
N ALA A 127 -2.36 -2.31 -6.25
CA ALA A 127 -2.46 -0.89 -6.60
C ALA A 127 -1.34 -0.07 -5.93
N ILE A 128 -1.07 -0.29 -4.64
CA ILE A 128 0.05 0.33 -3.92
C ILE A 128 1.40 -0.02 -4.56
N LEU A 129 1.60 -1.29 -4.92
CA LEU A 129 2.83 -1.74 -5.59
C LEU A 129 3.00 -1.07 -6.96
N ALA A 130 1.93 -0.93 -7.76
CA ALA A 130 1.97 -0.22 -9.03
C ALA A 130 2.43 1.23 -8.85
N GLU A 131 1.82 1.96 -7.92
CA GLU A 131 2.16 3.35 -7.62
C GLU A 131 3.61 3.49 -7.13
N ILE A 132 4.09 2.60 -6.23
CA ILE A 132 5.49 2.63 -5.78
C ILE A 132 6.45 2.34 -6.93
N MET A 133 6.14 1.37 -7.79
CA MET A 133 6.96 1.04 -8.95
C MET A 133 7.06 2.23 -9.91
N GLU A 134 5.94 2.92 -10.16
CA GLU A 134 5.92 4.12 -11.00
C GLU A 134 6.75 5.25 -10.37
N SER A 135 6.56 5.51 -9.08
CA SER A 135 7.33 6.53 -8.34
C SER A 135 8.85 6.31 -8.34
N ASN A 136 9.29 5.06 -8.51
CA ASN A 136 10.70 4.70 -8.47
C ASN A 136 11.41 4.77 -9.84
N LEU A 137 10.69 4.95 -10.93
CA LEU A 137 11.27 4.88 -12.30
C LEU A 137 12.42 5.86 -12.54
N ASN A 138 12.36 7.02 -11.92
CA ASN A 138 13.39 8.05 -12.02
C ASN A 138 14.43 7.99 -10.88
N ARG A 139 14.35 6.94 -10.03
CA ARG A 139 15.20 6.80 -8.85
C ARG A 139 16.15 5.61 -8.98
N LYS A 140 17.15 5.55 -8.08
CA LYS A 140 17.96 4.34 -7.90
C LYS A 140 17.08 3.21 -7.35
N MET A 141 17.56 1.96 -7.53
CA MET A 141 16.91 0.77 -6.99
C MET A 141 16.40 0.98 -5.55
N ARG A 142 15.12 0.73 -5.34
CA ARG A 142 14.44 0.79 -4.05
C ARG A 142 13.80 -0.55 -3.74
N THR A 143 13.82 -0.93 -2.47
CA THR A 143 13.21 -2.18 -2.01
C THR A 143 11.86 -1.89 -1.36
N VAL A 144 10.90 -2.75 -1.65
CA VAL A 144 9.60 -2.82 -1.00
C VAL A 144 9.49 -4.17 -0.33
N VAL A 145 9.13 -4.20 0.94
CA VAL A 145 8.92 -5.43 1.69
C VAL A 145 7.42 -5.57 1.94
N VAL A 146 6.85 -6.72 1.61
CA VAL A 146 5.44 -7.02 1.89
C VAL A 146 5.38 -8.13 2.91
N LEU A 147 4.62 -7.96 3.98
CA LEU A 147 4.43 -8.93 5.06
C LEU A 147 2.95 -9.23 5.22
N ASP A 148 2.62 -10.51 5.17
CA ASP A 148 1.27 -11.01 5.49
C ASP A 148 1.30 -12.53 5.73
N ASP A 149 0.23 -13.09 6.29
CA ASP A 149 0.02 -14.53 6.47
C ASP A 149 -1.22 -15.08 5.71
N ALA A 150 -1.85 -14.27 4.86
CA ALA A 150 -3.02 -14.67 4.06
C ALA A 150 -2.70 -15.81 3.08
N CYS A 151 -1.51 -15.84 2.50
CA CYS A 151 -1.04 -16.91 1.63
C CYS A 151 0.46 -17.19 1.80
N GLU A 152 0.92 -18.36 1.34
CA GLU A 152 2.33 -18.72 1.46
C GLU A 152 3.22 -17.75 0.66
N LYS A 153 4.43 -17.49 1.18
CA LYS A 153 5.40 -16.60 0.50
C LYS A 153 5.62 -16.95 -0.97
N ALA A 154 5.66 -18.24 -1.30
CA ALA A 154 5.89 -18.68 -2.67
C ALA A 154 4.75 -18.26 -3.62
N GLU A 155 3.54 -18.24 -3.11
CA GLU A 155 2.35 -17.78 -3.82
C GLU A 155 2.36 -16.25 -3.97
N MET A 156 2.66 -15.51 -2.90
CA MET A 156 2.85 -14.06 -2.98
C MET A 156 3.93 -13.68 -4.02
N ASP A 157 5.09 -14.36 -3.99
CA ASP A 157 6.18 -14.13 -4.94
C ASP A 157 5.75 -14.39 -6.40
N ASP A 158 4.91 -15.40 -6.64
CA ASP A 158 4.42 -15.75 -7.99
C ASP A 158 3.38 -14.74 -8.48
N GLN A 159 2.44 -14.35 -7.63
CA GLN A 159 1.46 -13.31 -7.93
C GLN A 159 2.14 -11.97 -8.24
N VAL A 160 3.11 -11.54 -7.42
CA VAL A 160 3.90 -10.33 -7.67
C VAL A 160 4.66 -10.42 -9.01
N ARG A 161 5.27 -11.57 -9.31
CA ARG A 161 5.99 -11.75 -10.57
C ARG A 161 5.07 -11.64 -11.78
N THR A 162 3.90 -12.26 -11.70
CA THR A 162 2.87 -12.20 -12.75
C THR A 162 2.39 -10.76 -12.95
N PHE A 163 2.07 -10.07 -11.85
CA PHE A 163 1.64 -8.69 -11.87
C PHE A 163 2.68 -7.74 -12.50
N ILE A 164 3.95 -7.85 -12.10
CA ILE A 164 5.03 -7.05 -12.70
C ILE A 164 5.15 -7.33 -14.21
N ALA A 165 5.04 -8.60 -14.63
CA ALA A 165 5.14 -8.95 -16.04
C ALA A 165 3.97 -8.39 -16.88
N GLU A 166 2.78 -8.31 -16.30
CA GLU A 166 1.61 -7.70 -16.95
C GLU A 166 1.78 -6.18 -17.08
N LYS A 167 2.17 -5.50 -16.02
CA LYS A 167 2.45 -4.06 -16.02
C LYS A 167 3.59 -3.68 -16.96
N ASP A 168 4.66 -4.48 -17.01
CA ASP A 168 5.76 -4.30 -17.97
C ASP A 168 5.29 -4.44 -19.42
N LYS A 169 4.41 -5.40 -19.74
CA LYS A 169 3.82 -5.54 -21.08
C LYS A 169 2.97 -4.33 -21.49
N GLU A 170 2.16 -3.84 -20.57
CA GLU A 170 1.33 -2.66 -20.79
C GLU A 170 2.21 -1.44 -21.07
N ARG A 171 3.20 -1.20 -20.23
CA ARG A 171 4.17 -0.11 -20.39
C ARG A 171 4.98 -0.22 -21.67
N GLU A 172 5.41 -1.42 -22.05
CA GLU A 172 6.11 -1.65 -23.33
C GLU A 172 5.23 -1.26 -24.54
N ARG A 173 3.93 -1.55 -24.47
CA ARG A 173 2.97 -1.14 -25.51
C ARG A 173 2.83 0.38 -25.60
N ILE A 174 2.77 1.05 -24.44
CA ILE A 174 2.68 2.52 -24.38
C ILE A 174 3.98 3.14 -24.91
N ALA A 175 5.15 2.67 -24.46
CA ALA A 175 6.46 3.14 -24.92
C ALA A 175 6.64 2.98 -26.43
N LYS A 176 6.21 1.86 -27.00
CA LYS A 176 6.21 1.63 -28.47
C LYS A 176 5.33 2.64 -29.22
N LYS A 177 4.15 2.98 -28.69
CA LYS A 177 3.25 3.98 -29.29
C LYS A 177 3.84 5.39 -29.22
N LYS A 178 4.52 5.73 -28.13
CA LYS A 178 5.14 7.05 -27.90
C LYS A 178 6.57 7.17 -28.49
N HIS A 179 7.12 6.08 -29.06
CA HIS A 179 8.53 6.01 -29.51
C HIS A 179 9.55 6.28 -28.39
N GLU A 180 9.24 5.90 -27.16
CA GLU A 180 10.07 6.02 -25.98
C GLU A 180 10.83 4.72 -25.69
N VAL A 181 11.89 4.81 -24.88
CA VAL A 181 12.68 3.65 -24.46
C VAL A 181 11.95 2.94 -23.32
N PHE A 182 11.63 1.65 -23.53
CA PHE A 182 11.08 0.82 -22.47
C PHE A 182 12.10 0.53 -21.37
N ILE A 183 11.72 0.75 -20.12
CA ILE A 183 12.51 0.44 -18.92
C ILE A 183 11.65 -0.45 -18.02
N PRO A 184 12.06 -1.70 -17.72
CA PRO A 184 11.29 -2.59 -16.86
C PRO A 184 11.34 -2.12 -15.40
N TYR A 185 10.25 -2.33 -14.65
CA TYR A 185 10.15 -1.95 -13.24
C TYR A 185 11.18 -2.62 -12.35
N ALA A 186 11.53 -3.89 -12.64
CA ALA A 186 12.54 -4.64 -11.91
C ALA A 186 13.93 -3.97 -11.88
N LYS A 187 14.20 -2.99 -12.76
CA LYS A 187 15.43 -2.21 -12.75
C LYS A 187 15.50 -1.19 -11.63
N HIS A 188 14.35 -0.74 -11.15
CA HIS A 188 14.23 0.36 -10.17
C HIS A 188 13.54 -0.04 -8.88
N THR A 189 12.78 -1.15 -8.89
CA THR A 189 12.06 -1.64 -7.71
C THR A 189 12.30 -3.13 -7.51
N GLN A 190 12.67 -3.51 -6.29
CA GLN A 190 12.77 -4.88 -5.83
C GLN A 190 11.68 -5.12 -4.79
N ILE A 191 10.84 -6.14 -5.00
CA ILE A 191 9.78 -6.52 -4.07
C ILE A 191 10.20 -7.79 -3.35
N LEU A 192 10.11 -7.79 -2.03
CA LEU A 192 10.47 -8.90 -1.15
C LEU A 192 9.25 -9.29 -0.32
N CYS A 193 8.64 -10.44 -0.61
CA CYS A 193 7.56 -10.97 0.20
C CYS A 193 8.10 -11.68 1.45
N ARG A 194 7.37 -11.56 2.55
CA ARG A 194 7.61 -12.20 3.84
C ARG A 194 6.30 -12.79 4.34
N TYR A 195 6.38 -14.00 4.87
CA TYR A 195 5.23 -14.66 5.47
C TYR A 195 5.24 -14.47 6.99
N GLY A 196 4.12 -14.03 7.54
CA GLY A 196 3.93 -13.89 8.98
C GLY A 196 2.90 -12.83 9.33
N THR A 197 2.35 -12.95 10.52
CA THR A 197 1.34 -12.04 11.06
C THR A 197 1.87 -10.62 11.19
N THR A 198 1.15 -9.66 10.68
CA THR A 198 1.52 -8.24 10.57
C THR A 198 1.64 -7.52 11.92
N ALA A 199 0.93 -7.98 12.96
CA ALA A 199 1.00 -7.40 14.30
C ALA A 199 2.09 -8.01 15.21
N HIS A 200 2.83 -9.03 14.75
CA HIS A 200 3.84 -9.72 15.57
C HIS A 200 5.19 -9.04 15.52
N TYR A 201 5.72 -8.63 16.66
CA TYR A 201 7.01 -7.94 16.80
C TYR A 201 8.17 -8.64 16.08
N SER A 202 8.31 -9.97 16.22
CA SER A 202 9.39 -10.71 15.56
C SER A 202 9.32 -10.67 14.03
N ASN A 203 8.12 -10.68 13.46
CA ASN A 203 7.92 -10.58 12.01
C ASN A 203 8.25 -9.18 11.52
N LEU A 204 7.81 -8.16 12.28
CA LEU A 204 8.11 -6.76 12.00
C LEU A 204 9.62 -6.47 12.08
N GLU A 205 10.32 -7.04 13.08
CA GLU A 205 11.77 -6.95 13.18
C GLU A 205 12.47 -7.63 12.00
N ASN A 206 11.99 -8.80 11.55
CA ASN A 206 12.51 -9.48 10.37
C ASN A 206 12.34 -8.65 9.10
N CYS A 207 11.30 -7.81 9.01
CA CYS A 207 11.12 -6.85 7.93
C CYS A 207 12.00 -5.60 8.08
N ASN A 208 12.82 -5.52 9.14
CA ASN A 208 13.74 -4.41 9.43
C ASN A 208 13.05 -3.05 9.46
N ILE A 209 11.85 -3.00 10.06
CA ILE A 209 11.07 -1.75 10.16
C ILE A 209 11.81 -0.64 10.92
N GLN A 210 12.80 -1.02 11.74
CA GLN A 210 13.67 -0.08 12.47
C GLN A 210 14.52 0.80 11.55
N ASN A 211 14.77 0.37 10.33
CA ASN A 211 15.59 1.07 9.33
C ASN A 211 14.84 1.36 8.03
N CYS A 212 13.52 1.12 8.00
CA CYS A 212 12.70 1.48 6.86
C CYS A 212 12.46 2.99 6.79
N LYS A 213 12.00 3.47 5.65
CA LYS A 213 11.59 4.85 5.42
C LYS A 213 10.17 5.09 5.94
N SER A 214 9.25 4.22 5.53
CA SER A 214 7.82 4.32 5.81
C SER A 214 7.18 2.93 5.91
N ILE A 215 6.09 2.86 6.63
CA ILE A 215 5.27 1.67 6.83
C ILE A 215 3.88 1.99 6.31
N ILE A 216 3.37 1.20 5.39
CA ILE A 216 1.99 1.27 4.88
C ILE A 216 1.22 0.12 5.53
N VAL A 217 0.19 0.43 6.30
CA VAL A 217 -0.72 -0.56 6.87
C VAL A 217 -1.95 -0.65 5.98
N ASN A 218 -2.16 -1.82 5.40
CA ASN A 218 -3.17 -2.09 4.37
C ASN A 218 -3.96 -3.36 4.72
N GLU A 219 -4.56 -3.38 5.92
CA GLU A 219 -5.46 -4.45 6.37
C GLU A 219 -6.89 -4.19 5.90
N ASP A 220 -7.69 -5.25 5.78
CA ASP A 220 -9.09 -5.14 5.36
C ASP A 220 -10.05 -4.76 6.50
N ASP A 221 -9.57 -4.81 7.74
CA ASP A 221 -10.35 -4.53 8.93
C ASP A 221 -9.69 -3.45 9.78
N ASP A 222 -10.48 -2.48 10.23
CA ASP A 222 -9.99 -1.37 11.04
C ASP A 222 -9.42 -1.81 12.39
N ASP A 223 -9.98 -2.85 13.02
CA ASP A 223 -9.48 -3.38 14.28
C ASP A 223 -8.10 -4.02 14.12
N GLU A 224 -7.87 -4.71 13.01
CA GLU A 224 -6.56 -5.26 12.67
C GLU A 224 -5.59 -4.14 12.29
N THR A 225 -6.03 -3.17 11.49
CA THR A 225 -5.26 -1.96 11.18
C THR A 225 -4.77 -1.28 12.47
N ILE A 226 -5.64 -1.07 13.46
CA ILE A 226 -5.27 -0.42 14.72
C ILE A 226 -4.27 -1.25 15.53
N LYS A 227 -4.42 -2.59 15.56
CA LYS A 227 -3.45 -3.49 16.22
C LYS A 227 -2.07 -3.40 15.58
N VAL A 228 -2.01 -3.41 14.25
CA VAL A 228 -0.76 -3.29 13.50
C VAL A 228 -0.11 -1.93 13.72
N ILE A 229 -0.90 -0.85 13.67
CA ILE A 229 -0.43 0.51 14.00
C ILE A 229 0.20 0.53 15.41
N LEU A 230 -0.47 -0.05 16.40
CA LEU A 230 0.02 -0.08 17.77
C LEU A 230 1.34 -0.84 17.89
N ALA A 231 1.47 -2.00 17.23
CA ALA A 231 2.69 -2.79 17.21
C ALA A 231 3.86 -2.01 16.57
N CYS A 232 3.64 -1.39 15.42
CA CYS A 232 4.63 -0.56 14.74
C CYS A 232 5.04 0.66 15.58
N SER A 233 4.07 1.36 16.17
CA SER A 233 4.30 2.48 17.08
C SER A 233 5.14 2.09 18.29
N GLY A 234 4.93 0.89 18.85
CA GLY A 234 5.75 0.34 19.92
C GLY A 234 7.22 0.29 19.54
N ILE A 235 7.53 -0.31 18.37
CA ILE A 235 8.91 -0.41 17.87
C ILE A 235 9.52 0.97 17.61
N ILE A 236 8.75 1.89 17.01
CA ILE A 236 9.23 3.26 16.77
C ILE A 236 9.52 4.00 18.09
N ASN A 237 8.70 3.78 19.11
CA ASN A 237 8.93 4.34 20.44
C ASN A 237 10.18 3.77 21.11
N ASP A 238 10.44 2.47 21.00
CA ASP A 238 11.67 1.83 21.49
C ASP A 238 12.90 2.42 20.79
N LEU A 239 12.83 2.66 19.49
CA LEU A 239 13.89 3.35 18.72
C LEU A 239 14.12 4.77 19.24
N ARG A 240 13.05 5.49 19.57
CA ARG A 240 13.13 6.85 20.11
C ARG A 240 13.77 6.85 21.49
N MET A 241 13.42 5.88 22.34
CA MET A 241 13.99 5.72 23.68
C MET A 241 15.45 5.27 23.65
N SER A 242 15.89 4.55 22.62
CA SER A 242 17.29 4.13 22.45
C SER A 242 18.28 5.30 22.33
N GLY A 243 17.79 6.50 22.06
CA GLY A 243 18.56 7.75 22.11
C GLY A 243 19.63 7.91 21.03
N VAL A 244 19.62 7.13 19.96
CA VAL A 244 20.57 7.24 18.84
C VAL A 244 20.34 8.55 18.12
N LYS A 245 21.18 9.55 18.38
CA LYS A 245 21.08 10.88 17.78
C LYS A 245 21.14 10.81 16.25
N GLY A 246 20.23 11.55 15.61
CA GLY A 246 20.25 11.75 14.15
C GLY A 246 19.68 10.59 13.34
N LYS A 247 19.25 9.49 13.96
CA LYS A 247 18.52 8.41 13.27
C LYS A 247 17.16 8.94 12.82
N LYS A 248 16.84 8.76 11.54
CA LYS A 248 15.49 9.00 11.04
C LYS A 248 14.57 7.92 11.62
N LEU A 249 13.41 8.33 12.10
CA LEU A 249 12.36 7.42 12.53
C LEU A 249 11.44 7.15 11.34
N PRO A 250 11.03 5.91 11.12
CA PRO A 250 9.97 5.61 10.16
C PRO A 250 8.66 6.25 10.61
N TYR A 251 7.73 6.37 9.69
CA TYR A 251 6.36 6.79 9.97
C TYR A 251 5.38 5.81 9.34
N ILE A 252 4.17 5.80 9.87
CA ILE A 252 3.10 4.88 9.51
C ILE A 252 2.09 5.64 8.67
N THR A 253 1.64 5.05 7.56
CA THR A 253 0.51 5.52 6.77
C THR A 253 -0.54 4.42 6.78
N ALA A 254 -1.79 4.75 7.09
CA ALA A 254 -2.88 3.79 7.15
C ALA A 254 -4.19 4.40 6.64
N VAL A 255 -5.08 3.55 6.17
CA VAL A 255 -6.46 3.91 5.84
C VAL A 255 -7.40 3.34 6.88
N ILE A 256 -8.40 4.10 7.27
CA ILE A 256 -9.49 3.69 8.16
C ILE A 256 -10.80 3.82 7.40
N HIS A 257 -11.59 2.75 7.42
CA HIS A 257 -12.83 2.61 6.67
C HIS A 257 -14.07 3.07 7.45
N ASP A 258 -14.01 3.07 8.79
CA ASP A 258 -15.05 3.65 9.63
C ASP A 258 -14.52 4.88 10.38
N LYS A 259 -15.15 6.02 10.14
CA LYS A 259 -14.79 7.29 10.81
C LYS A 259 -14.79 7.19 12.34
N LYS A 260 -15.61 6.32 12.93
CA LYS A 260 -15.65 6.08 14.38
C LYS A 260 -14.31 5.59 14.92
N ASN A 261 -13.55 4.84 14.12
CA ASN A 261 -12.25 4.25 14.47
C ASN A 261 -11.07 5.22 14.34
N MET A 262 -11.26 6.38 13.71
CA MET A 262 -10.19 7.38 13.49
C MET A 262 -9.50 7.82 14.78
N ASN A 263 -10.26 8.02 15.84
CA ASN A 263 -9.69 8.45 17.13
C ASN A 263 -8.85 7.33 17.77
N ALA A 264 -9.29 6.08 17.68
CA ALA A 264 -8.54 4.93 18.17
C ALA A 264 -7.23 4.75 17.38
N ALA A 265 -7.27 4.86 16.05
CA ALA A 265 -6.08 4.80 15.21
C ALA A 265 -5.08 5.92 15.55
N ARG A 266 -5.55 7.16 15.70
CA ARG A 266 -4.70 8.30 16.10
C ARG A 266 -4.06 8.12 17.47
N LEU A 267 -4.79 7.54 18.42
CA LEU A 267 -4.26 7.23 19.74
C LEU A 267 -3.21 6.11 19.68
N ALA A 268 -3.44 5.06 18.86
CA ALA A 268 -2.51 3.95 18.68
C ALA A 268 -1.19 4.40 18.02
N GLY A 269 -1.27 5.20 16.96
CA GLY A 269 -0.11 5.62 16.17
C GLY A 269 0.57 6.90 16.64
N GLY A 270 -0.16 7.73 17.39
CA GLY A 270 0.34 9.01 17.89
C GLY A 270 0.89 9.88 16.78
N LYS A 271 2.04 10.47 17.04
CA LYS A 271 2.71 11.40 16.12
C LYS A 271 3.40 10.76 14.92
N ASP A 272 3.53 9.46 14.90
CA ASP A 272 4.22 8.74 13.83
C ASP A 272 3.24 8.21 12.76
N LEU A 273 1.95 8.41 12.97
CA LEU A 273 0.87 7.99 12.08
C LEU A 273 0.35 9.15 11.22
N GLU A 274 0.21 8.89 9.94
CA GLU A 274 -0.60 9.64 9.00
C GLU A 274 -1.78 8.74 8.59
N VAL A 275 -2.96 9.07 9.10
CA VAL A 275 -4.17 8.27 8.88
C VAL A 275 -5.10 8.96 7.90
N ILE A 276 -5.59 8.19 6.94
CA ILE A 276 -6.53 8.62 5.91
C ILE A 276 -7.90 8.07 6.27
N CYS A 277 -8.91 8.93 6.33
CA CYS A 277 -10.30 8.52 6.46
C CYS A 277 -10.88 8.24 5.07
N TYR A 278 -11.05 6.96 4.72
CA TYR A 278 -11.56 6.55 3.41
C TYR A 278 -12.91 7.20 3.07
N PRO A 279 -13.92 7.18 3.95
CA PRO A 279 -15.22 7.81 3.66
C PRO A 279 -15.11 9.31 3.40
N GLU A 280 -14.26 10.04 4.12
CA GLU A 280 -14.08 11.48 3.92
C GLU A 280 -13.43 11.79 2.58
N LEU A 281 -12.40 11.01 2.21
CA LEU A 281 -11.72 11.17 0.93
C LEU A 281 -12.66 10.89 -0.24
N MET A 282 -13.33 9.75 -0.21
CA MET A 282 -14.20 9.31 -1.29
C MET A 282 -15.44 10.21 -1.45
N SER A 283 -16.08 10.57 -0.37
CA SER A 283 -17.27 11.43 -0.42
C SER A 283 -16.95 12.81 -1.01
N ARG A 284 -15.81 13.39 -0.67
CA ARG A 284 -15.34 14.64 -1.22
C ARG A 284 -15.14 14.57 -2.73
N ILE A 285 -14.45 13.54 -3.21
CA ILE A 285 -14.24 13.32 -4.64
C ILE A 285 -15.57 13.12 -5.35
N MET A 286 -16.47 12.30 -4.80
CA MET A 286 -17.77 12.01 -5.40
C MET A 286 -18.66 13.26 -5.47
N ALA A 287 -18.77 14.00 -4.37
CA ALA A 287 -19.57 15.23 -4.32
C ALA A 287 -19.03 16.30 -5.30
N ASN A 288 -17.72 16.45 -5.41
CA ASN A 288 -17.13 17.37 -6.37
C ASN A 288 -17.32 16.90 -7.82
N SER A 289 -17.14 15.61 -8.09
CA SER A 289 -17.29 15.03 -9.43
C SER A 289 -18.74 15.09 -9.91
N SER A 290 -19.73 14.96 -9.03
CA SER A 290 -21.14 15.11 -9.38
C SER A 290 -21.53 16.52 -9.85
N ARG A 291 -20.69 17.52 -9.56
CA ARG A 291 -20.90 18.92 -9.94
C ARG A 291 -20.22 19.31 -11.23
N THR A 292 -19.12 18.67 -11.56
CA THR A 292 -18.28 19.05 -12.70
C THR A 292 -17.80 17.80 -13.42
N ALA A 293 -18.31 17.57 -14.61
CA ALA A 293 -17.92 16.42 -15.45
C ALA A 293 -16.41 16.38 -15.70
N GLY A 294 -15.82 15.21 -15.62
CA GLY A 294 -14.40 14.96 -15.80
C GLY A 294 -13.52 15.26 -14.58
N LEU A 295 -14.11 15.71 -13.47
CA LEU A 295 -13.33 16.04 -12.28
C LEU A 295 -12.77 14.79 -11.57
N SER A 296 -13.48 13.67 -11.64
CA SER A 296 -12.98 12.37 -11.16
C SER A 296 -11.64 12.00 -11.81
N HIS A 297 -11.52 12.23 -13.12
CA HIS A 297 -10.29 11.97 -13.87
C HIS A 297 -9.15 12.91 -13.42
N VAL A 298 -9.47 14.18 -13.12
CA VAL A 298 -8.48 15.14 -12.59
C VAL A 298 -7.97 14.67 -11.22
N PHE A 299 -8.85 14.26 -10.31
CA PHE A 299 -8.45 13.74 -9.01
C PHE A 299 -7.60 12.48 -9.14
N THR A 300 -8.04 11.52 -9.95
CA THR A 300 -7.27 10.30 -10.19
C THR A 300 -5.87 10.61 -10.74
N THR A 301 -5.76 11.56 -11.68
CA THR A 301 -4.46 11.95 -12.26
C THR A 301 -3.58 12.70 -11.25
N LEU A 302 -4.16 13.48 -10.34
CA LEU A 302 -3.40 14.18 -9.30
C LEU A 302 -2.90 13.26 -8.18
N PHE A 303 -3.60 12.16 -7.95
CA PHE A 303 -3.26 11.23 -6.87
C PHE A 303 -2.35 10.10 -7.32
N ASN A 304 -2.30 9.73 -8.60
CA ASN A 304 -1.40 8.72 -9.12
C ASN A 304 -0.07 9.32 -9.59
N TYR A 305 0.92 8.46 -9.84
CA TYR A 305 2.23 8.88 -10.36
C TYR A 305 2.30 8.91 -11.89
N GLU A 306 1.18 8.74 -12.59
CA GLU A 306 1.10 8.88 -14.04
C GLU A 306 0.79 10.33 -14.43
N GLY A 307 1.77 11.08 -14.84
CA GLY A 307 1.57 12.44 -15.37
C GLY A 307 2.15 13.53 -14.52
N SER A 308 1.32 14.42 -13.98
CA SER A 308 1.78 15.55 -13.15
C SER A 308 1.58 15.24 -11.68
N ASP A 309 2.67 15.17 -10.94
CA ASP A 309 2.68 14.84 -9.52
C ASP A 309 2.80 16.08 -8.64
N ILE A 310 2.38 15.93 -7.38
CA ILE A 310 2.59 16.97 -6.37
C ILE A 310 3.91 16.70 -5.66
N TYR A 311 4.89 17.59 -5.86
CA TYR A 311 6.19 17.55 -5.21
C TYR A 311 6.25 18.49 -4.03
N TYR A 312 6.96 18.08 -2.98
CA TYR A 312 7.33 18.91 -1.84
C TYR A 312 8.80 19.29 -1.97
N VAL A 313 9.07 20.52 -2.38
CA VAL A 313 10.38 20.99 -2.82
C VAL A 313 10.94 22.00 -1.85
N ASP A 314 12.21 21.82 -1.42
CA ASP A 314 12.91 22.81 -0.60
C ASP A 314 13.19 24.07 -1.42
N LYS A 315 12.99 25.21 -0.81
CA LYS A 315 13.24 26.52 -1.45
C LYS A 315 14.65 26.64 -2.06
N SER A 316 15.64 25.97 -1.50
CA SER A 316 17.01 25.97 -2.02
C SER A 316 17.14 25.23 -3.36
N GLU A 317 16.29 24.23 -3.64
CA GLU A 317 16.30 23.46 -4.89
C GLU A 317 15.83 24.29 -6.09
N ILE A 318 14.95 25.27 -5.86
CA ILE A 318 14.47 26.18 -6.91
C ILE A 318 15.55 27.16 -7.34
N LYS A 319 16.75 27.17 -6.76
CA LYS A 319 17.84 28.12 -7.05
C LYS A 319 17.39 29.58 -7.05
N LEU A 320 16.53 29.94 -6.11
CA LEU A 320 15.96 31.28 -5.99
C LEU A 320 16.99 32.35 -5.51
N SER A 321 18.10 31.92 -4.96
CA SER A 321 19.12 32.77 -4.38
C SER A 321 19.71 33.72 -5.43
N GLY A 322 19.54 35.01 -5.24
CA GLY A 322 20.08 36.06 -6.08
C GLY A 322 19.35 36.36 -7.38
N LYS A 323 18.26 35.65 -7.69
CA LYS A 323 17.48 35.92 -8.92
C LYS A 323 16.57 37.13 -8.77
N ARG A 324 16.56 37.97 -9.79
CA ARG A 324 15.63 39.10 -9.96
C ARG A 324 14.80 38.89 -11.21
N VAL A 325 13.53 39.23 -11.11
CA VAL A 325 12.56 39.19 -12.21
C VAL A 325 12.15 40.59 -12.61
N ILE A 326 11.65 40.75 -13.82
CA ILE A 326 11.12 41.99 -14.33
C ILE A 326 9.61 41.97 -14.11
N ALA A 327 9.14 42.89 -13.25
CA ALA A 327 7.72 43.05 -12.98
C ALA A 327 6.99 43.71 -14.15
N SER A 328 5.64 43.69 -14.14
CA SER A 328 4.82 44.27 -15.23
C SER A 328 5.03 45.77 -15.43
N ASP A 329 5.50 46.46 -14.39
CA ASP A 329 5.85 47.89 -14.41
C ASP A 329 7.30 48.18 -14.91
N GLY A 330 8.03 47.14 -15.35
CA GLY A 330 9.42 47.22 -15.76
C GLY A 330 10.43 47.25 -14.62
N SER A 331 9.99 47.30 -13.37
CA SER A 331 10.87 47.29 -12.20
C SER A 331 11.51 45.91 -11.99
N ARG A 332 12.72 45.90 -11.40
CA ARG A 332 13.41 44.66 -11.03
C ARG A 332 13.11 44.32 -9.59
N LYS A 333 12.28 43.29 -9.37
CA LYS A 333 11.96 42.76 -8.04
C LYS A 333 12.82 41.57 -7.71
N HIS A 334 13.18 41.42 -6.44
CA HIS A 334 13.78 40.17 -5.95
C HIS A 334 12.71 39.10 -5.81
N ILE A 335 13.02 37.87 -6.16
CA ILE A 335 12.03 36.76 -6.12
C ILE A 335 11.41 36.59 -4.72
N ASN A 336 12.20 36.82 -3.68
CA ASN A 336 11.71 36.72 -2.29
C ASN A 336 10.62 37.76 -1.94
N ASP A 337 10.51 38.82 -2.69
CA ASP A 337 9.54 39.90 -2.47
C ASP A 337 8.25 39.70 -3.29
N LEU A 338 8.18 38.63 -4.06
CA LEU A 338 6.98 38.22 -4.77
C LEU A 338 6.05 37.40 -3.84
N THR A 339 4.76 37.47 -4.11
CA THR A 339 3.82 36.48 -3.56
C THR A 339 4.00 35.15 -4.26
N LEU A 340 3.52 34.05 -3.64
CA LEU A 340 3.54 32.73 -4.27
C LEU A 340 2.77 32.73 -5.59
N TYR A 341 1.66 33.48 -5.65
CA TYR A 341 0.85 33.63 -6.86
C TYR A 341 1.63 34.38 -7.97
N GLU A 342 2.35 35.47 -7.62
CA GLU A 342 3.17 36.20 -8.60
C GLU A 342 4.33 35.35 -9.12
N LEU A 343 4.94 34.52 -8.25
CA LEU A 343 6.05 33.64 -8.65
C LEU A 343 5.63 32.66 -9.75
N ASN A 344 4.41 32.11 -9.70
CA ASN A 344 3.89 31.23 -10.74
C ASN A 344 3.94 31.83 -12.16
N GLN A 345 3.85 33.13 -12.27
CA GLN A 345 3.92 33.82 -13.58
C GLN A 345 5.31 33.78 -14.21
N TYR A 346 6.33 33.33 -13.48
CA TYR A 346 7.71 33.24 -13.92
C TYR A 346 8.24 31.81 -14.03
N LEU A 347 7.39 30.81 -13.78
CA LEU A 347 7.74 29.40 -13.88
C LEU A 347 7.35 28.86 -15.25
N THR A 348 8.18 27.95 -15.80
CA THR A 348 7.97 27.38 -17.15
C THR A 348 7.56 25.90 -17.09
N ASN A 349 8.06 25.15 -16.12
CA ASN A 349 7.90 23.69 -16.03
C ASN A 349 7.20 23.23 -14.75
N ALA A 350 6.69 24.17 -13.96
CA ALA A 350 6.09 23.84 -12.67
C ALA A 350 5.00 24.86 -12.29
N THR A 351 4.06 24.44 -11.44
CA THR A 351 3.04 25.31 -10.85
C THR A 351 3.05 25.16 -9.34
N ILE A 352 3.32 26.23 -8.61
CA ILE A 352 3.23 26.25 -7.15
C ILE A 352 1.74 26.28 -6.78
N ILE A 353 1.30 25.32 -5.98
CA ILE A 353 -0.07 25.22 -5.45
C ILE A 353 -0.14 25.58 -3.97
N GLY A 354 1.00 25.69 -3.30
CA GLY A 354 1.09 26.10 -1.91
C GLY A 354 2.51 26.22 -1.40
N GLY A 355 2.65 26.56 -0.14
CA GLY A 355 3.94 26.61 0.55
C GLY A 355 3.82 26.33 2.03
N SER A 356 4.92 25.90 2.63
CA SER A 356 4.99 25.67 4.07
C SER A 356 6.19 26.35 4.72
N ARG A 357 6.04 26.69 6.00
CA ARG A 357 7.12 27.16 6.87
C ARG A 357 7.39 26.11 7.93
N GLY A 358 8.68 25.85 8.20
CA GLY A 358 9.11 24.80 9.13
C GLY A 358 9.22 23.43 8.47
N LYS A 359 9.71 22.47 9.22
CA LYS A 359 9.91 21.07 8.80
C LYS A 359 9.32 20.12 9.84
N ILE A 360 8.76 19.01 9.36
CA ILE A 360 8.50 17.89 10.25
C ILE A 360 9.84 17.31 10.69
N ASN A 361 10.12 17.37 12.00
CA ASN A 361 11.35 16.82 12.53
C ASN A 361 11.19 15.32 12.81
N ASN A 362 11.67 14.46 11.91
CA ASN A 362 11.66 13.01 12.05
C ASN A 362 12.92 12.45 12.76
N LYS A 363 13.78 13.30 13.31
CA LYS A 363 15.02 12.86 13.95
C LYS A 363 14.85 12.76 15.48
N VAL A 364 15.53 11.79 16.07
CA VAL A 364 15.61 11.66 17.53
C VAL A 364 16.41 12.82 18.09
N GLU A 365 15.77 13.71 18.85
CA GLU A 365 16.43 14.75 19.64
C GLU A 365 16.47 14.35 21.11
N GLN A 366 17.65 14.48 21.75
CA GLN A 366 17.78 14.16 23.16
C GLN A 366 16.93 15.11 24.03
N GLY A 367 16.00 14.55 24.77
CA GLY A 367 15.36 15.22 25.91
C GLY A 367 14.10 16.05 25.62
N ARG A 368 13.55 16.02 24.41
CA ARG A 368 12.28 16.68 24.13
C ARG A 368 11.24 15.67 23.62
N LEU A 369 10.35 15.29 24.51
CA LEU A 369 9.04 14.68 24.21
C LEU A 369 8.03 15.76 23.75
N ASN A 370 8.44 16.73 22.92
CA ASN A 370 7.51 17.74 22.46
C ASN A 370 6.71 17.22 21.26
N ASP A 371 5.42 17.09 21.48
CA ASP A 371 4.44 16.42 20.62
C ASP A 371 3.88 17.29 19.47
N ASN A 372 4.36 18.51 19.28
CA ASN A 372 3.77 19.50 18.39
C ASN A 372 4.46 19.57 17.01
N ARG A 373 4.72 18.42 16.37
CA ARG A 373 5.37 18.40 15.05
C ARG A 373 4.57 19.13 13.97
N TRP A 374 3.26 19.04 14.00
CA TRP A 374 2.37 19.71 13.06
C TRP A 374 2.08 21.17 13.43
N GLU A 375 2.18 21.55 14.69
CA GLU A 375 2.03 22.95 15.13
C GLU A 375 3.20 23.83 14.72
N GLU A 376 4.39 23.22 14.48
CA GLU A 376 5.58 23.94 13.98
C GLU A 376 5.55 24.17 12.47
N MET A 377 4.67 23.48 11.71
CA MET A 377 4.56 23.60 10.26
C MET A 377 3.32 24.40 9.87
N GLU A 378 3.52 25.65 9.51
CA GLU A 378 2.48 26.50 8.91
C GLU A 378 2.42 26.24 7.40
N SER A 379 1.30 25.75 6.88
CA SER A 379 1.06 25.59 5.45
C SER A 379 0.05 26.60 4.94
N CYS A 380 0.20 27.00 3.69
CA CYS A 380 -0.79 27.81 2.97
C CYS A 380 -1.03 27.19 1.59
N LEU A 381 -2.28 26.97 1.23
CA LEU A 381 -2.70 26.53 -0.09
C LEU A 381 -3.36 27.65 -0.89
N LEU A 382 -3.77 27.35 -2.11
CA LEU A 382 -4.25 28.23 -3.19
C LEU A 382 -4.92 29.57 -2.78
N PRO A 383 -5.88 29.65 -1.87
CA PRO A 383 -6.56 30.91 -1.57
C PRO A 383 -5.63 31.95 -0.90
N THR A 384 -4.72 31.49 -0.05
CA THR A 384 -3.82 32.34 0.73
C THR A 384 -2.51 32.69 -0.01
N MET A 385 -2.26 32.07 -1.16
CA MET A 385 -1.06 32.33 -1.98
C MET A 385 -0.94 33.78 -2.46
N LYS A 386 -2.05 34.51 -2.59
CA LYS A 386 -2.06 35.93 -2.99
C LYS A 386 -1.46 36.85 -1.93
N SER A 387 -1.46 36.43 -0.68
CA SER A 387 -0.96 37.25 0.45
C SER A 387 0.39 36.77 1.00
N LYS A 388 0.77 35.51 0.83
CA LYS A 388 2.03 34.96 1.33
C LYS A 388 3.19 35.24 0.40
N LEU A 389 4.28 35.78 0.96
CA LEU A 389 5.50 36.09 0.20
C LEU A 389 6.42 34.86 0.14
N VAL A 390 7.20 34.78 -0.92
CA VAL A 390 8.22 33.72 -1.12
C VAL A 390 9.22 33.65 0.05
N LYS A 391 9.56 34.81 0.67
CA LYS A 391 10.44 34.83 1.84
C LYS A 391 9.87 34.17 3.10
N ASP A 392 8.55 34.06 3.20
CA ASP A 392 7.84 33.58 4.39
C ASP A 392 7.65 32.07 4.38
N VAL A 393 8.08 31.38 3.32
CA VAL A 393 8.00 29.92 3.20
C VAL A 393 9.38 29.29 3.03
N ASP A 394 9.53 28.07 3.50
CA ASP A 394 10.76 27.28 3.42
C ASP A 394 10.67 26.19 2.34
N HIS A 395 9.46 25.69 2.08
CA HIS A 395 9.17 24.65 1.09
C HIS A 395 7.97 25.05 0.25
N PHE A 396 7.90 24.48 -0.95
CA PHE A 396 6.80 24.66 -1.89
C PHE A 396 6.13 23.31 -2.17
N TYR A 397 4.81 23.35 -2.28
CA TYR A 397 4.05 22.30 -2.93
C TYR A 397 3.90 22.65 -4.39
N VAL A 398 4.38 21.78 -5.25
CA VAL A 398 4.55 22.06 -6.67
C VAL A 398 3.93 20.96 -7.50
N LEU A 399 3.11 21.34 -8.47
CA LEU A 399 2.62 20.44 -9.51
C LEU A 399 3.60 20.45 -10.69
N GLN A 400 4.18 19.31 -11.03
CA GLN A 400 5.19 19.16 -12.06
C GLN A 400 5.13 17.76 -12.71
N MET A 401 5.54 17.65 -13.97
CA MET A 401 5.50 16.36 -14.71
C MET A 401 6.67 15.43 -14.41
N ASP A 402 7.77 15.96 -13.88
CA ASP A 402 9.00 15.23 -13.60
C ASP A 402 9.82 15.85 -12.48
N ASP A 403 10.87 15.17 -12.02
CA ASP A 403 11.78 15.61 -10.96
C ASP A 403 12.78 16.69 -11.41
N ASN A 404 12.59 17.31 -12.57
CA ASN A 404 13.52 18.32 -13.08
C ASN A 404 13.52 19.58 -12.20
N PRO A 405 14.67 20.25 -12.05
CA PRO A 405 14.73 21.48 -11.27
C PRO A 405 13.74 22.54 -11.80
N ILE A 406 13.07 23.22 -10.89
CA ILE A 406 12.11 24.27 -11.24
C ILE A 406 12.82 25.42 -11.93
N GLU A 407 12.35 25.77 -13.12
CA GLU A 407 12.92 26.85 -13.95
C GLU A 407 12.18 28.14 -13.73
N VAL A 408 12.94 29.19 -13.38
CA VAL A 408 12.44 30.54 -13.18
C VAL A 408 12.96 31.45 -14.29
N THR A 409 12.06 32.04 -15.06
CA THR A 409 12.39 33.01 -16.12
C THR A 409 12.54 34.43 -15.59
N LYS A 410 13.25 35.29 -16.34
CA LYS A 410 13.38 36.71 -15.98
C LYS A 410 12.11 37.52 -16.28
N ASN A 411 11.41 37.18 -17.33
CA ASN A 411 10.18 37.83 -17.77
C ASN A 411 8.98 36.94 -17.40
N LYS A 412 7.80 37.56 -17.28
CA LYS A 412 6.57 36.80 -17.12
C LYS A 412 6.37 35.85 -18.30
N CYS A 413 5.97 34.64 -17.99
CA CYS A 413 5.53 33.69 -19.01
C CYS A 413 4.19 34.18 -19.57
N THR A 414 4.15 34.50 -20.84
CA THR A 414 2.89 34.78 -21.54
C THR A 414 2.26 33.44 -21.90
N ILE A 415 1.37 32.97 -21.07
CA ILE A 415 0.47 31.88 -21.45
C ILE A 415 -0.63 32.55 -22.29
N SER A 416 -0.69 32.27 -23.59
CA SER A 416 -1.85 32.65 -24.39
C SER A 416 -3.02 31.72 -24.00
N CYS A 417 -3.68 32.00 -22.91
CA CYS A 417 -4.98 31.40 -22.64
C CYS A 417 -5.98 31.99 -23.64
N LYS A 418 -6.63 31.15 -24.47
CA LYS A 418 -7.93 31.51 -25.00
C LYS A 418 -8.78 31.92 -23.79
N GLU A 419 -9.43 33.10 -23.89
CA GLU A 419 -10.28 33.60 -22.81
C GLU A 419 -11.15 32.46 -22.24
N VAL A 420 -10.83 32.03 -21.03
CA VAL A 420 -11.70 31.18 -20.27
C VAL A 420 -12.84 32.08 -19.86
N LYS A 421 -14.01 31.91 -20.47
CA LYS A 421 -15.22 32.55 -19.99
C LYS A 421 -15.38 32.12 -18.53
N GLU A 422 -15.29 33.09 -17.61
CA GLU A 422 -15.64 32.84 -16.21
C GLU A 422 -17.08 32.30 -16.20
N LYS A 423 -17.22 31.00 -16.02
CA LYS A 423 -18.50 30.44 -15.59
C LYS A 423 -18.65 30.89 -14.14
N ASN A 424 -19.57 31.80 -13.90
CA ASN A 424 -19.99 32.09 -12.53
C ASN A 424 -20.56 30.80 -11.94
N PHE A 425 -19.77 30.16 -11.07
CA PHE A 425 -20.24 29.06 -10.25
C PHE A 425 -21.18 29.62 -9.16
N SER A 426 -22.41 29.92 -9.54
CA SER A 426 -23.43 30.16 -8.54
C SER A 426 -23.90 28.81 -8.02
N PRO A 427 -24.05 28.66 -6.69
CA PRO A 427 -24.71 27.48 -6.13
C PRO A 427 -26.05 27.28 -6.84
N HIS A 428 -26.34 26.06 -7.29
CA HIS A 428 -27.59 25.79 -8.01
C HIS A 428 -28.66 25.29 -7.04
N THR A 429 -29.92 25.43 -7.46
CA THR A 429 -31.10 24.99 -6.73
C THR A 429 -31.76 23.76 -7.35
N ARG A 430 -31.13 23.19 -8.41
CA ARG A 430 -31.64 21.98 -9.07
C ARG A 430 -31.41 20.79 -8.15
N PRO A 431 -32.37 19.86 -8.04
CA PRO A 431 -32.21 18.68 -7.19
C PRO A 431 -31.10 17.74 -7.69
N ASP A 432 -30.53 17.02 -6.76
CA ASP A 432 -29.60 15.92 -7.02
C ASP A 432 -30.24 14.59 -6.58
N ALA A 433 -29.82 13.46 -7.17
CA ALA A 433 -30.26 12.12 -6.81
C ALA A 433 -29.10 11.25 -6.37
N ILE A 434 -29.28 10.48 -5.31
CA ILE A 434 -28.35 9.45 -4.86
C ILE A 434 -29.04 8.11 -5.02
N ILE A 435 -28.37 7.16 -5.69
CA ILE A 435 -28.91 5.85 -6.00
C ILE A 435 -28.11 4.80 -5.24
N GLY A 436 -28.79 4.14 -4.33
CA GLY A 436 -28.21 3.21 -3.40
C GLY A 436 -27.85 3.83 -2.05
N VAL A 437 -27.85 3.02 -1.01
CA VAL A 437 -27.36 3.36 0.34
C VAL A 437 -26.08 2.57 0.62
N SER A 438 -25.09 3.24 1.18
CA SER A 438 -23.81 2.65 1.54
C SER A 438 -23.22 3.33 2.77
N THR A 439 -22.08 2.86 3.25
CA THR A 439 -21.32 3.49 4.33
C THR A 439 -20.88 4.92 4.01
N LEU A 440 -20.81 5.28 2.72
CA LEU A 440 -20.42 6.63 2.27
C LEU A 440 -21.56 7.63 2.25
N LEU A 441 -22.84 7.19 2.25
CA LEU A 441 -23.99 8.04 2.01
C LEU A 441 -24.01 9.28 2.91
N ILE A 442 -23.90 9.10 4.21
CA ILE A 442 -23.94 10.22 5.18
C ILE A 442 -22.83 11.23 4.90
N GLN A 443 -21.63 10.75 4.57
CA GLN A 443 -20.51 11.64 4.33
C GLN A 443 -20.65 12.37 2.98
N VAL A 444 -21.19 11.70 1.95
CA VAL A 444 -21.55 12.34 0.66
C VAL A 444 -22.59 13.43 0.87
N LEU A 445 -23.63 13.18 1.68
CA LEU A 445 -24.65 14.19 1.99
C LEU A 445 -24.04 15.40 2.70
N LYS A 446 -23.14 15.20 3.66
CA LYS A 446 -22.43 16.29 4.35
C LYS A 446 -21.55 17.12 3.41
N GLU A 447 -20.87 16.48 2.48
CA GLU A 447 -20.07 17.19 1.49
C GLU A 447 -20.97 17.95 0.51
N LEU A 448 -22.08 17.37 0.04
CA LEU A 448 -23.06 18.06 -0.82
C LEU A 448 -23.67 19.27 -0.12
N GLU A 449 -23.98 19.16 1.18
CA GLU A 449 -24.51 20.28 2.00
C GLU A 449 -23.61 21.52 1.94
N THR A 450 -22.30 21.36 1.84
CA THR A 450 -21.35 22.49 1.75
C THR A 450 -21.44 23.27 0.43
N PHE A 451 -21.99 22.65 -0.62
CA PHE A 451 -22.02 23.18 -1.98
C PHE A 451 -23.42 23.58 -2.46
N LEU A 452 -24.44 22.96 -1.90
CA LEU A 452 -25.84 23.22 -2.29
C LEU A 452 -26.37 24.47 -1.57
N ARG A 453 -27.36 25.10 -2.17
CA ARG A 453 -28.11 26.17 -1.49
C ARG A 453 -29.02 25.57 -0.45
N GLU A 454 -29.36 26.40 0.53
CA GLU A 454 -30.40 26.10 1.50
C GLU A 454 -31.70 25.66 0.76
N ASP A 455 -32.34 24.63 1.31
CA ASP A 455 -33.56 24.02 0.79
C ASP A 455 -33.43 23.30 -0.57
N THR A 456 -32.20 23.03 -1.07
CA THR A 456 -32.05 22.20 -2.26
C THR A 456 -32.44 20.76 -1.94
N LEU A 457 -33.26 20.17 -2.82
CA LEU A 457 -33.79 18.82 -2.66
C LEU A 457 -32.74 17.77 -3.10
N VAL A 458 -32.57 16.76 -2.28
CA VAL A 458 -31.74 15.59 -2.58
C VAL A 458 -32.57 14.33 -2.43
N TYR A 459 -32.80 13.63 -3.54
CA TYR A 459 -33.53 12.37 -3.57
C TYR A 459 -32.60 11.21 -3.23
N ILE A 460 -32.97 10.36 -2.29
CA ILE A 460 -32.25 9.12 -1.96
C ILE A 460 -33.13 7.95 -2.39
N LEU A 461 -32.69 7.21 -3.41
CA LEU A 461 -33.44 6.14 -4.03
C LEU A 461 -32.84 4.78 -3.61
N GLU A 462 -33.66 3.92 -3.03
CA GLU A 462 -33.26 2.56 -2.67
C GLU A 462 -34.50 1.66 -2.50
N ILE A 463 -34.30 0.35 -2.53
CA ILE A 463 -35.34 -0.65 -2.26
C ILE A 463 -35.87 -0.47 -0.82
N GLN A 464 -37.20 -0.55 -0.63
CA GLN A 464 -37.86 -0.31 0.65
C GLN A 464 -37.21 -1.05 1.83
N GLU A 465 -36.93 -2.33 1.68
CA GLU A 465 -36.37 -3.17 2.75
C GLU A 465 -34.98 -2.68 3.20
N LYS A 466 -34.14 -2.24 2.24
CA LYS A 466 -32.82 -1.69 2.52
C LYS A 466 -32.92 -0.30 3.17
N LEU A 467 -33.85 0.55 2.71
CA LEU A 467 -34.13 1.84 3.35
C LEU A 467 -34.58 1.68 4.79
N ASP A 468 -35.50 0.76 5.05
CA ASP A 468 -35.99 0.51 6.40
C ASP A 468 -34.89 0.04 7.33
N THR A 469 -34.03 -0.85 6.85
CA THR A 469 -32.88 -1.34 7.61
C THR A 469 -31.85 -0.23 7.87
N TYR A 470 -31.54 0.58 6.85
CA TYR A 470 -30.58 1.68 6.96
C TYR A 470 -31.07 2.76 7.93
N LEU A 471 -32.33 3.14 7.82
CA LEU A 471 -32.95 4.17 8.67
C LEU A 471 -33.30 3.68 10.08
N ALA A 472 -33.23 2.37 10.36
CA ALA A 472 -33.40 1.84 11.70
C ALA A 472 -32.17 2.03 12.59
N ASP A 473 -31.00 2.31 12.01
CA ASP A 473 -29.74 2.55 12.75
C ASP A 473 -29.80 3.93 13.46
N GLU A 474 -29.69 3.91 14.79
CA GLU A 474 -29.77 5.12 15.63
C GLU A 474 -28.61 6.10 15.34
N ASP A 475 -27.42 5.59 15.07
CA ASP A 475 -26.26 6.43 14.75
C ASP A 475 -26.45 7.16 13.42
N ILE A 476 -27.01 6.46 12.42
CA ILE A 476 -27.35 7.04 11.11
C ILE A 476 -28.41 8.13 11.26
N GLN A 477 -29.45 7.88 12.06
CA GLN A 477 -30.48 8.87 12.32
C GLN A 477 -29.92 10.13 13.00
N GLU A 478 -29.02 9.97 13.98
CA GLU A 478 -28.35 11.09 14.62
C GLU A 478 -27.53 11.93 13.62
N GLU A 479 -26.81 11.27 12.72
CA GLU A 479 -26.01 11.94 11.69
C GLU A 479 -26.88 12.64 10.63
N ILE A 480 -28.02 12.05 10.23
CA ILE A 480 -28.99 12.68 9.33
C ILE A 480 -29.56 13.96 9.95
N GLN A 481 -29.87 13.97 11.25
CA GLN A 481 -30.41 15.16 11.94
C GLN A 481 -29.40 16.33 11.97
N LYS A 482 -28.12 16.07 11.80
CA LYS A 482 -27.07 17.11 11.72
C LYS A 482 -27.03 17.80 10.36
N ILE A 483 -27.65 17.22 9.33
CA ILE A 483 -27.74 17.78 7.98
C ILE A 483 -28.96 18.72 7.95
N THR A 484 -28.73 20.01 7.78
CA THR A 484 -29.78 21.03 7.97
C THR A 484 -30.01 21.93 6.77
N ASN A 485 -29.03 22.05 5.86
CA ASN A 485 -29.11 23.01 4.74
C ASN A 485 -29.77 22.42 3.49
N VAL A 486 -29.98 21.11 3.43
CA VAL A 486 -30.59 20.42 2.28
C VAL A 486 -31.86 19.67 2.70
N CYS A 487 -32.81 19.56 1.79
CA CYS A 487 -34.01 18.77 2.01
C CYS A 487 -33.81 17.35 1.50
N LEU A 488 -33.83 16.37 2.39
CA LEU A 488 -33.66 14.96 2.04
C LEU A 488 -35.03 14.30 1.80
N GLU A 489 -35.19 13.66 0.67
CA GLU A 489 -36.38 12.88 0.34
C GLU A 489 -36.01 11.43 0.05
N TRP A 490 -36.49 10.53 0.91
CA TRP A 490 -36.20 9.09 0.85
C TRP A 490 -37.30 8.41 0.02
N ILE A 491 -36.91 7.88 -1.14
CA ILE A 491 -37.85 7.33 -2.11
C ILE A 491 -37.65 5.80 -2.20
N PRO A 492 -38.63 5.02 -1.73
CA PRO A 492 -38.60 3.58 -1.92
C PRO A 492 -38.83 3.23 -3.40
N LEU A 493 -37.80 2.74 -4.06
CA LEU A 493 -37.81 2.42 -5.49
C LEU A 493 -36.96 1.19 -5.76
N ASP A 494 -37.40 0.32 -6.65
CA ASP A 494 -36.56 -0.74 -7.18
C ASP A 494 -35.54 -0.15 -8.15
N ILE A 495 -34.36 0.17 -7.62
CA ILE A 495 -33.28 0.83 -8.37
C ILE A 495 -32.54 -0.12 -9.31
N ASP A 496 -32.72 -1.42 -9.18
CA ASP A 496 -32.14 -2.44 -10.07
C ASP A 496 -33.05 -2.72 -11.29
N CYS A 497 -34.28 -2.19 -11.28
CA CYS A 497 -35.22 -2.27 -12.36
C CYS A 497 -35.21 -0.99 -13.24
N TYR A 498 -34.82 -1.15 -14.51
CA TYR A 498 -34.82 -0.04 -15.50
C TYR A 498 -36.17 0.70 -15.58
N ASN A 499 -37.29 -0.03 -15.60
CA ASN A 499 -38.59 0.58 -15.78
C ASN A 499 -38.97 1.45 -14.57
N SER A 500 -38.66 1.03 -13.36
CA SER A 500 -38.90 1.81 -12.13
C SER A 500 -38.11 3.11 -12.13
N LEU A 501 -36.81 3.05 -12.46
CA LEU A 501 -35.95 4.23 -12.61
C LEU A 501 -36.44 5.15 -13.72
N TYR A 502 -36.89 4.60 -14.86
CA TYR A 502 -37.39 5.35 -15.99
C TYR A 502 -38.70 6.07 -15.64
N GLU A 503 -39.65 5.41 -14.98
CA GLU A 503 -40.90 6.02 -14.52
C GLU A 503 -40.61 7.17 -13.53
N PHE A 504 -39.74 6.96 -12.55
CA PHE A 504 -39.36 8.00 -11.60
C PHE A 504 -38.75 9.22 -12.32
N MET A 505 -37.71 9.00 -13.17
CA MET A 505 -37.02 10.09 -13.87
C MET A 505 -37.91 10.76 -14.95
N SER A 506 -38.96 10.12 -15.40
CA SER A 506 -39.90 10.67 -16.40
C SER A 506 -40.89 11.68 -15.82
N ALA A 507 -41.12 11.65 -14.52
CA ALA A 507 -42.04 12.57 -13.85
C ALA A 507 -41.57 14.03 -14.02
N PRO A 508 -42.46 14.97 -14.28
CA PRO A 508 -42.11 16.38 -14.55
C PRO A 508 -41.23 17.01 -13.47
N GLU A 509 -41.52 16.70 -12.20
CA GLU A 509 -40.79 17.20 -11.03
C GLU A 509 -39.35 16.67 -10.94
N HIS A 510 -39.10 15.45 -11.46
CA HIS A 510 -37.77 14.81 -11.40
C HIS A 510 -36.90 15.11 -12.64
N ARG A 511 -37.45 15.69 -13.70
CA ARG A 511 -36.69 16.06 -14.90
C ARG A 511 -35.69 17.19 -14.69
N GLU A 512 -35.81 17.89 -13.57
CA GLU A 512 -34.87 18.95 -13.19
C GLU A 512 -33.66 18.42 -12.42
N ILE A 513 -33.61 17.13 -12.09
CA ILE A 513 -32.46 16.50 -11.42
C ILE A 513 -31.21 16.76 -12.27
N ARG A 514 -30.19 17.31 -11.63
CA ARG A 514 -28.95 17.70 -12.29
C ARG A 514 -27.92 16.59 -12.29
N SER A 515 -27.74 15.94 -11.15
CA SER A 515 -26.76 14.87 -10.98
C SER A 515 -27.36 13.63 -10.35
N ALA A 516 -26.80 12.48 -10.72
CA ALA A 516 -27.08 11.19 -10.11
C ALA A 516 -25.77 10.58 -9.62
N ILE A 517 -25.69 10.29 -8.34
CA ILE A 517 -24.56 9.64 -7.70
C ILE A 517 -24.95 8.19 -7.41
N ILE A 518 -24.25 7.22 -7.99
CA ILE A 518 -24.47 5.81 -7.72
C ILE A 518 -23.46 5.38 -6.66
N LEU A 519 -23.96 4.94 -5.51
CA LEU A 519 -23.16 4.38 -4.44
C LEU A 519 -23.02 2.87 -4.61
N SER A 520 -21.85 2.33 -4.27
CA SER A 520 -21.61 0.89 -4.27
C SER A 520 -22.37 0.23 -3.11
N ASP A 521 -23.08 -0.86 -3.41
CA ASP A 521 -23.91 -1.58 -2.43
C ASP A 521 -23.04 -2.50 -1.55
N ASN A 522 -22.24 -1.89 -0.66
CA ASN A 522 -21.34 -2.62 0.24
C ASN A 522 -22.01 -3.09 1.56
N LEU A 523 -23.23 -2.59 1.87
CA LEU A 523 -23.92 -2.89 3.14
C LEU A 523 -24.85 -4.10 3.08
N PHE A 524 -25.37 -4.43 1.89
CA PHE A 524 -26.45 -5.41 1.74
C PHE A 524 -26.08 -6.59 0.85
N VAL A 525 -24.80 -6.88 0.75
CA VAL A 525 -24.30 -8.07 0.06
C VAL A 525 -24.30 -9.26 1.03
N ASP A 526 -24.50 -10.48 0.49
CA ASP A 526 -24.54 -11.71 1.29
C ASP A 526 -23.27 -11.88 2.11
N GLU A 527 -23.40 -11.91 3.43
CA GLU A 527 -22.30 -12.09 4.39
C GLU A 527 -21.59 -13.45 4.25
N ASN A 528 -22.20 -14.43 3.59
CA ASN A 528 -21.58 -15.73 3.33
C ASN A 528 -20.55 -15.70 2.19
N LEU A 529 -20.52 -14.65 1.39
CA LEU A 529 -19.54 -14.44 0.35
C LEU A 529 -18.22 -13.91 0.95
N SER A 530 -17.10 -14.26 0.31
CA SER A 530 -15.83 -13.62 0.64
C SER A 530 -15.89 -12.10 0.38
N LYS A 531 -15.08 -11.32 1.06
CA LYS A 531 -15.02 -9.85 0.85
C LYS A 531 -14.77 -9.48 -0.62
N GLN A 532 -13.99 -10.29 -1.33
CA GLN A 532 -13.74 -10.12 -2.75
C GLN A 532 -15.02 -10.32 -3.58
N GLU A 533 -15.72 -11.43 -3.37
CA GLU A 533 -16.98 -11.71 -4.07
C GLU A 533 -18.04 -10.66 -3.76
N GLN A 534 -18.10 -10.16 -2.52
CA GLN A 534 -19.00 -9.07 -2.14
C GLN A 534 -18.76 -7.80 -2.98
N LYS A 535 -17.49 -7.39 -3.14
CA LYS A 535 -17.11 -6.24 -3.96
C LYS A 535 -17.43 -6.46 -5.45
N GLU A 536 -17.23 -7.67 -5.99
CA GLU A 536 -17.57 -8.01 -7.37
C GLU A 536 -19.07 -7.93 -7.64
N VAL A 537 -19.88 -8.42 -6.69
CA VAL A 537 -21.35 -8.31 -6.80
C VAL A 537 -21.78 -6.85 -6.73
N ALA A 538 -21.23 -6.06 -5.80
CA ALA A 538 -21.54 -4.63 -5.68
C ALA A 538 -21.19 -3.86 -6.96
N ASP A 539 -20.05 -4.11 -7.58
CA ASP A 539 -19.65 -3.50 -8.85
C ASP A 539 -20.58 -3.91 -10.00
N SER A 540 -21.01 -5.17 -10.05
CA SER A 540 -21.94 -5.66 -11.06
C SER A 540 -23.29 -4.94 -10.98
N LEU A 541 -23.80 -4.71 -9.77
CA LEU A 541 -25.02 -3.92 -9.53
C LEU A 541 -24.81 -2.45 -9.94
N THR A 542 -23.69 -1.84 -9.57
CA THR A 542 -23.34 -0.47 -9.94
C THR A 542 -23.31 -0.30 -11.46
N ILE A 543 -22.68 -1.22 -12.20
CA ILE A 543 -22.64 -1.20 -13.66
C ILE A 543 -24.04 -1.32 -14.28
N SER A 544 -24.89 -2.18 -13.73
CA SER A 544 -26.29 -2.34 -14.19
C SER A 544 -27.10 -1.05 -14.02
N ARG A 545 -26.99 -0.42 -12.85
CA ARG A 545 -27.61 0.88 -12.53
C ARG A 545 -27.08 1.99 -13.43
N LEU A 546 -25.77 2.02 -13.66
CA LEU A 546 -25.12 2.96 -14.57
C LEU A 546 -25.64 2.84 -16.00
N LEU A 547 -25.78 1.62 -16.53
CA LEU A 547 -26.33 1.36 -17.88
C LEU A 547 -27.77 1.87 -17.99
N SER A 548 -28.58 1.61 -16.96
CA SER A 548 -29.98 2.07 -16.90
C SER A 548 -30.07 3.59 -16.91
N LEU A 549 -29.26 4.28 -16.12
CA LEU A 549 -29.22 5.74 -16.07
C LEU A 549 -28.67 6.36 -17.36
N ARG A 550 -27.67 5.76 -17.98
CA ARG A 550 -27.14 6.23 -19.28
C ARG A 550 -28.19 6.18 -20.38
N LYS A 551 -29.02 5.14 -20.38
CA LYS A 551 -30.13 5.06 -21.32
C LYS A 551 -31.18 6.15 -21.02
N ILE A 552 -31.52 6.35 -19.75
CA ILE A 552 -32.42 7.43 -19.32
C ILE A 552 -31.87 8.81 -19.67
N GLN A 553 -30.58 9.02 -19.45
CA GLN A 553 -29.87 10.25 -19.84
C GLN A 553 -30.02 10.52 -21.34
N ALA A 554 -29.75 9.53 -22.17
CA ALA A 554 -29.86 9.68 -23.63
C ALA A 554 -31.28 9.96 -24.10
N ASP A 555 -32.28 9.34 -23.47
CA ASP A 555 -33.68 9.41 -23.92
C ASP A 555 -34.41 10.61 -23.33
N LEU A 556 -34.14 11.01 -22.08
CA LEU A 556 -34.94 11.98 -21.35
C LEU A 556 -34.16 13.21 -20.83
N MET A 557 -32.91 13.03 -20.39
CA MET A 557 -32.19 14.02 -19.60
C MET A 557 -30.74 14.18 -20.06
N PRO A 558 -30.46 14.70 -21.26
CA PRO A 558 -29.10 14.74 -21.83
C PRO A 558 -28.10 15.58 -21.02
N GLU A 559 -28.58 16.42 -20.09
CA GLU A 559 -27.72 17.22 -19.20
C GLU A 559 -27.48 16.59 -17.83
N LEU A 560 -28.01 15.37 -17.59
CA LEU A 560 -27.82 14.66 -16.31
C LEU A 560 -26.34 14.26 -16.15
N PHE A 561 -25.70 14.65 -15.06
CA PHE A 561 -24.39 14.15 -14.67
C PHE A 561 -24.53 12.83 -13.93
N ILE A 562 -23.71 11.84 -14.25
CA ILE A 562 -23.71 10.55 -13.58
C ILE A 562 -22.31 10.25 -13.07
N THR A 563 -22.21 10.11 -11.75
CA THR A 563 -20.98 9.72 -11.05
C THR A 563 -21.22 8.39 -10.35
N CYS A 564 -20.29 7.45 -10.43
CA CYS A 564 -20.44 6.17 -9.75
C CYS A 564 -19.18 5.77 -8.98
N GLU A 565 -19.40 5.08 -7.86
CA GLU A 565 -18.37 4.42 -7.07
C GLU A 565 -18.14 3.01 -7.59
N MET A 566 -16.88 2.58 -7.70
CA MET A 566 -16.48 1.22 -8.03
C MET A 566 -15.40 0.72 -7.08
N ASN A 567 -15.35 -0.58 -6.89
CA ASN A 567 -14.38 -1.22 -6.02
C ASN A 567 -13.13 -1.68 -6.81
N TYR A 568 -13.28 -2.13 -8.06
CA TYR A 568 -12.20 -2.74 -8.85
C TYR A 568 -11.85 -1.97 -10.12
N ASP A 569 -10.54 -1.81 -10.36
CA ASP A 569 -10.01 -1.17 -11.58
C ASP A 569 -10.28 -1.98 -12.85
N GLU A 570 -10.41 -3.29 -12.75
CA GLU A 570 -10.74 -4.16 -13.90
C GLU A 570 -12.08 -3.79 -14.53
N ASN A 571 -13.03 -3.32 -13.72
CA ASN A 571 -14.35 -2.87 -14.15
C ASN A 571 -14.33 -1.49 -14.84
N LYS A 572 -13.22 -0.74 -14.73
CA LYS A 572 -12.99 0.54 -15.41
C LYS A 572 -13.25 0.47 -16.91
N ASN A 573 -12.68 -0.53 -17.58
CA ASN A 573 -12.87 -0.72 -19.01
C ASN A 573 -14.33 -0.97 -19.40
N LEU A 574 -15.11 -1.61 -18.52
CA LEU A 574 -16.54 -1.81 -18.73
C LEU A 574 -17.29 -0.49 -18.56
N ALA A 575 -16.99 0.28 -17.51
CA ALA A 575 -17.59 1.59 -17.28
C ALA A 575 -17.29 2.57 -18.43
N GLU A 576 -16.05 2.64 -18.92
CA GLU A 576 -15.68 3.47 -20.08
C GLU A 576 -16.46 3.09 -21.35
N ARG A 577 -16.63 1.80 -21.61
CA ARG A 577 -17.41 1.31 -22.77
C ARG A 577 -18.90 1.64 -22.66
N THR A 578 -19.42 1.82 -21.46
CA THR A 578 -20.79 2.28 -21.24
C THR A 578 -20.95 3.79 -21.44
N GLY A 579 -19.85 4.50 -21.71
CA GLY A 579 -19.82 5.95 -21.84
C GLY A 579 -19.85 6.69 -20.50
N ALA A 580 -19.46 6.03 -19.40
CA ALA A 580 -19.27 6.70 -18.11
C ALA A 580 -18.11 7.71 -18.22
N GLU A 581 -18.41 8.98 -17.98
CA GLU A 581 -17.40 10.05 -17.99
C GLU A 581 -16.76 10.22 -16.60
N ASP A 582 -17.51 9.92 -15.54
CA ASP A 582 -17.10 10.08 -14.16
C ASP A 582 -17.39 8.80 -13.36
N TYR A 583 -16.33 8.03 -13.11
CA TYR A 583 -16.33 6.90 -12.18
C TYR A 583 -15.10 7.01 -11.28
N ILE A 584 -15.22 6.49 -10.07
CA ILE A 584 -14.17 6.56 -9.06
C ILE A 584 -13.93 5.15 -8.53
N VAL A 585 -12.71 4.66 -8.71
CA VAL A 585 -12.28 3.39 -8.13
C VAL A 585 -11.65 3.68 -6.77
N GLY A 586 -12.39 3.40 -5.72
CA GLY A 586 -12.02 3.82 -4.36
C GLY A 586 -10.73 3.19 -3.86
N SER A 587 -10.49 1.91 -4.15
CA SER A 587 -9.25 1.21 -3.80
C SER A 587 -8.01 1.85 -4.44
N ASN A 588 -8.09 2.27 -5.70
CA ASN A 588 -6.99 2.94 -6.39
C ASN A 588 -6.70 4.31 -5.79
N VAL A 589 -7.73 5.09 -5.52
CA VAL A 589 -7.57 6.41 -4.88
C VAL A 589 -6.89 6.28 -3.52
N ALA A 590 -7.35 5.37 -2.69
CA ALA A 590 -6.75 5.12 -1.38
C ALA A 590 -5.29 4.65 -1.50
N ALA A 591 -5.00 3.72 -2.42
CA ALA A 591 -3.66 3.22 -2.69
C ALA A 591 -2.71 4.33 -3.14
N SER A 592 -3.14 5.17 -4.07
CA SER A 592 -2.35 6.29 -4.60
C SER A 592 -2.04 7.31 -3.51
N VAL A 593 -3.04 7.73 -2.74
CA VAL A 593 -2.86 8.68 -1.64
C VAL A 593 -1.96 8.10 -0.53
N MET A 594 -2.18 6.84 -0.11
CA MET A 594 -1.28 6.17 0.84
C MET A 594 0.15 6.13 0.35
N THR A 595 0.34 5.77 -0.92
CA THR A 595 1.67 5.67 -1.51
C THR A 595 2.36 7.03 -1.54
N GLN A 596 1.69 8.08 -2.00
CA GLN A 596 2.27 9.42 -2.03
C GLN A 596 2.65 9.92 -0.63
N ILE A 597 1.78 9.74 0.37
CA ILE A 597 2.09 10.10 1.76
C ILE A 597 3.25 9.25 2.30
N SER A 598 3.30 7.95 1.97
CA SER A 598 4.42 7.07 2.37
C SER A 598 5.76 7.48 1.75
N GLN A 599 5.75 8.13 0.60
CA GLN A 599 6.94 8.66 -0.04
C GLN A 599 7.32 10.06 0.49
N VAL A 600 6.33 10.91 0.72
CA VAL A 600 6.48 12.29 1.19
C VAL A 600 5.39 12.60 2.21
N ARG A 601 5.74 12.53 3.48
CA ARG A 601 4.82 12.67 4.61
C ARG A 601 4.03 13.99 4.59
N GLU A 602 4.66 15.06 4.16
CA GLU A 602 4.12 16.41 4.12
C GLU A 602 2.91 16.56 3.18
N LEU A 603 2.73 15.64 2.22
CA LEU A 603 1.59 15.65 1.30
C LEU A 603 0.27 15.31 1.99
N HIS A 604 0.28 14.66 3.17
CA HIS A 604 -0.94 14.37 3.92
C HIS A 604 -1.82 15.62 4.10
N ARG A 605 -1.22 16.78 4.38
CA ARG A 605 -1.98 18.03 4.52
C ARG A 605 -2.67 18.47 3.24
N ILE A 606 -2.00 18.32 2.10
CA ILE A 606 -2.58 18.67 0.80
C ILE A 606 -3.80 17.81 0.50
N PHE A 607 -3.67 16.51 0.63
CA PHE A 607 -4.77 15.58 0.36
C PHE A 607 -5.93 15.74 1.34
N TYR A 608 -5.68 16.30 2.52
CA TYR A 608 -6.73 16.62 3.47
C TYR A 608 -7.46 17.94 3.15
N GLU A 609 -6.79 18.90 2.47
CA GLU A 609 -7.36 20.20 2.11
C GLU A 609 -7.99 20.22 0.69
N ILE A 610 -7.54 19.34 -0.24
CA ILE A 610 -8.13 19.14 -1.57
C ILE A 610 -9.38 18.27 -1.46
#